data_0ac769775efb6d84202af53a26ca4373
#
_entry.id   0ac769775efb6d84202af53a26ca4373
#
_cell.length_a   1.000
_cell.length_b   1.000
_cell.length_c   1.000
_cell.angle_alpha   90.00
_cell.angle_beta   90.00
_cell.angle_gamma   90.00
#
_symmetry.space_group_name_H-M   'P 1'
#
loop_
_entity.id
_entity.type
_entity.pdbx_description
1 polymer ?
#
loop_
_entity_poly.entity_id
_entity_poly.type
_entity_poly.pdbx_seq_one_letter_code
_entity_poly.pdbx_strand_id
1 'polypeptide(L)'
;YPKQFLDILNTGRTLIQATFDRFAKFVPAENIYIITFELYKDIVAKQLPELPVENILCEPSRKNTAPCVAYISYKLNQLNANANLICAPADHIITDEAGFEKVCKDALHFTAHIKALLTLGIKPTHPNTGYGYIQYDEHAVSDNVYKVKTFTEKPDIHLAKTFIAS
;
A
#
# COMPACT_ATOMS: atom_id res chain seq x y z
N TYR A 1 -2.78 3.52 21.61
CA TYR A 1 -3.43 2.90 20.44
C TYR A 1 -2.68 3.30 19.18
N PRO A 2 -2.37 2.36 18.26
CA PRO A 2 -1.81 2.71 16.95
C PRO A 2 -2.82 3.52 16.12
N LYS A 3 -2.30 4.48 15.32
CA LYS A 3 -3.11 5.46 14.60
C LYS A 3 -4.11 4.87 13.62
N GLN A 4 -3.81 3.71 13.01
CA GLN A 4 -4.72 3.04 12.08
C GLN A 4 -6.06 2.63 12.68
N PHE A 5 -6.13 2.46 14.00
CA PHE A 5 -7.35 2.08 14.72
C PHE A 5 -8.14 3.28 15.26
N LEU A 6 -7.74 4.51 14.91
CA LEU A 6 -8.37 5.74 15.35
C LEU A 6 -9.12 6.42 14.19
N ASP A 7 -10.26 7.03 14.51
CA ASP A 7 -10.95 7.95 13.61
C ASP A 7 -10.32 9.34 13.74
N ILE A 8 -9.24 9.55 12.98
CA ILE A 8 -8.49 10.82 13.00
C ILE A 8 -9.21 11.94 12.24
N LEU A 9 -10.06 11.55 11.29
CA LEU A 9 -10.76 12.49 10.41
C LEU A 9 -12.16 12.85 10.89
N ASN A 10 -12.62 12.29 12.03
CA ASN A 10 -13.98 12.45 12.55
C ASN A 10 -15.08 12.10 11.51
N THR A 11 -14.85 11.04 10.75
CA THR A 11 -15.78 10.54 9.73
C THR A 11 -16.68 9.42 10.22
N GLY A 12 -16.50 8.95 11.46
CA GLY A 12 -17.12 7.75 11.98
C GLY A 12 -16.39 6.46 11.56
N ARG A 13 -15.27 6.57 10.81
CA ARG A 13 -14.46 5.44 10.35
C ARG A 13 -13.01 5.60 10.78
N THR A 14 -12.42 4.53 11.29
CA THR A 14 -10.98 4.51 11.57
C THR A 14 -10.16 4.43 10.28
N LEU A 15 -8.87 4.73 10.32
CA LEU A 15 -8.03 4.70 9.11
C LEU A 15 -7.99 3.32 8.46
N ILE A 16 -7.95 2.24 9.26
CA ILE A 16 -7.99 0.88 8.70
C ILE A 16 -9.33 0.57 8.04
N GLN A 17 -10.44 1.03 8.63
CA GLN A 17 -11.76 0.90 8.03
C GLN A 17 -11.88 1.67 6.73
N ALA A 18 -11.44 2.94 6.71
CA ALA A 18 -11.43 3.75 5.50
C ALA A 18 -10.55 3.14 4.39
N THR A 19 -9.43 2.51 4.78
CA THR A 19 -8.57 1.80 3.82
C THR A 19 -9.26 0.54 3.28
N PHE A 20 -9.89 -0.25 4.15
CA PHE A 20 -10.65 -1.43 3.74
C PHE A 20 -11.79 -1.05 2.79
N ASP A 21 -12.62 -0.06 3.16
CA ASP A 21 -13.75 0.41 2.35
C ASP A 21 -13.30 0.87 0.95
N ARG A 22 -12.14 1.51 0.86
CA ARG A 22 -11.55 1.95 -0.41
C ARG A 22 -11.19 0.79 -1.32
N PHE A 23 -10.55 -0.25 -0.79
CA PHE A 23 -10.21 -1.43 -1.58
C PHE A 23 -11.43 -2.30 -1.87
N ALA A 24 -12.40 -2.42 -0.96
CA ALA A 24 -13.62 -3.20 -1.15
C ALA A 24 -14.50 -2.70 -2.30
N LYS A 25 -14.25 -1.49 -2.83
CA LYS A 25 -14.92 -0.98 -4.03
C LYS A 25 -14.56 -1.75 -5.30
N PHE A 26 -13.38 -2.40 -5.34
CA PHE A 26 -12.89 -3.09 -6.54
C PHE A 26 -12.19 -4.43 -6.26
N VAL A 27 -12.00 -4.79 -4.99
CA VAL A 27 -11.46 -6.09 -4.55
C VAL A 27 -12.50 -6.75 -3.65
N PRO A 28 -12.94 -7.97 -3.93
CA PRO A 28 -13.83 -8.73 -3.05
C PRO A 28 -13.21 -8.90 -1.65
N ALA A 29 -14.03 -8.84 -0.60
CA ALA A 29 -13.55 -8.90 0.79
C ALA A 29 -12.73 -10.17 1.09
N GLU A 30 -13.10 -11.30 0.49
CA GLU A 30 -12.38 -12.57 0.60
C GLU A 30 -10.97 -12.53 0.02
N ASN A 31 -10.65 -11.55 -0.82
CA ASN A 31 -9.33 -11.31 -1.40
C ASN A 31 -8.55 -10.18 -0.69
N ILE A 32 -9.11 -9.58 0.34
CA ILE A 32 -8.43 -8.59 1.17
C ILE A 32 -7.81 -9.30 2.38
N TYR A 33 -6.55 -9.02 2.66
CA TYR A 33 -5.80 -9.55 3.79
C TYR A 33 -5.27 -8.40 4.65
N ILE A 34 -5.37 -8.56 5.96
CA ILE A 34 -4.75 -7.64 6.91
C ILE A 34 -3.59 -8.35 7.58
N ILE A 35 -2.40 -7.77 7.46
CA ILE A 35 -1.22 -8.27 8.16
C ILE A 35 -1.00 -7.38 9.36
N THR A 36 -0.97 -8.00 10.52
CA THR A 36 -0.87 -7.29 11.79
C THR A 36 -0.02 -8.07 12.79
N PHE A 37 0.12 -7.56 13.99
CA PHE A 37 0.73 -8.25 15.11
C PHE A 37 -0.35 -8.92 15.96
N GLU A 38 -0.05 -10.06 16.59
CA GLU A 38 -1.02 -10.86 17.37
C GLU A 38 -1.83 -10.00 18.37
N LEU A 39 -1.16 -9.05 19.02
CA LEU A 39 -1.79 -8.11 19.97
C LEU A 39 -2.96 -7.30 19.37
N TYR A 40 -2.99 -7.14 18.07
CA TYR A 40 -4.00 -6.31 17.37
C TYR A 40 -5.03 -7.12 16.60
N LYS A 41 -4.95 -8.44 16.62
CA LYS A 41 -5.85 -9.33 15.87
C LYS A 41 -7.32 -9.08 16.22
N ASP A 42 -7.65 -9.05 17.51
CA ASP A 42 -9.01 -8.87 17.99
C ASP A 42 -9.60 -7.51 17.62
N ILE A 43 -8.77 -6.45 17.67
CA ILE A 43 -9.25 -5.12 17.28
C ILE A 43 -9.47 -5.03 15.78
N VAL A 44 -8.64 -5.69 14.95
CA VAL A 44 -8.87 -5.79 13.50
C VAL A 44 -10.18 -6.52 13.23
N ALA A 45 -10.39 -7.70 13.82
CA ALA A 45 -11.63 -8.48 13.65
C ALA A 45 -12.87 -7.68 14.09
N LYS A 46 -12.77 -6.92 15.18
CA LYS A 46 -13.85 -6.05 15.65
C LYS A 46 -14.14 -4.87 14.72
N GLN A 47 -13.12 -4.27 14.14
CA GLN A 47 -13.28 -3.10 13.28
C GLN A 47 -13.65 -3.45 11.84
N LEU A 48 -13.31 -4.65 11.38
CA LEU A 48 -13.57 -5.16 10.03
C LEU A 48 -14.36 -6.47 10.08
N PRO A 49 -15.64 -6.44 10.53
CA PRO A 49 -16.43 -7.65 10.66
C PRO A 49 -16.76 -8.32 9.32
N GLU A 50 -16.64 -7.58 8.20
CA GLU A 50 -16.83 -8.09 6.83
C GLU A 50 -15.63 -8.89 6.31
N LEU A 51 -14.46 -8.75 6.96
CA LEU A 51 -13.25 -9.46 6.58
C LEU A 51 -13.27 -10.88 7.13
N PRO A 52 -13.04 -11.93 6.31
CA PRO A 52 -12.86 -13.28 6.82
C PRO A 52 -11.76 -13.34 7.88
N VAL A 53 -12.02 -14.00 9.01
CA VAL A 53 -11.06 -14.02 10.14
C VAL A 53 -9.74 -14.69 9.78
N GLU A 54 -9.74 -15.64 8.85
CA GLU A 54 -8.57 -16.31 8.29
C GLU A 54 -7.69 -15.37 7.44
N ASN A 55 -8.23 -14.23 7.01
CA ASN A 55 -7.51 -13.21 6.27
C ASN A 55 -6.80 -12.21 7.21
N ILE A 56 -6.98 -12.33 8.52
CA ILE A 56 -6.20 -11.58 9.51
C ILE A 56 -4.94 -12.38 9.83
N LEU A 57 -3.83 -11.99 9.23
CA LEU A 57 -2.57 -12.68 9.37
C LEU A 57 -1.67 -11.99 10.39
N CYS A 58 -1.17 -12.78 11.34
CA CYS A 58 -0.27 -12.27 12.37
C CYS A 58 1.19 -12.55 12.00
N GLU A 59 2.00 -11.49 12.03
CA GLU A 59 3.44 -11.63 11.88
C GLU A 59 4.05 -12.28 13.13
N PRO A 60 4.98 -13.22 12.98
CA PRO A 60 5.66 -13.84 14.12
C PRO A 60 6.60 -12.86 14.84
N SER A 61 7.06 -11.82 14.14
CA SER A 61 7.90 -10.77 14.72
C SER A 61 7.85 -9.50 13.83
N ARG A 62 8.00 -8.33 14.47
CA ARG A 62 8.04 -7.04 13.77
C ARG A 62 9.38 -6.85 13.06
N LYS A 63 9.41 -6.99 11.75
CA LYS A 63 10.62 -6.90 10.89
C LYS A 63 10.48 -5.85 9.79
N ASN A 64 9.62 -4.85 9.96
CA ASN A 64 9.30 -3.82 8.97
C ASN A 64 8.59 -4.35 7.71
N THR A 65 8.49 -3.53 6.67
CA THR A 65 7.64 -3.76 5.51
C THR A 65 8.08 -4.93 4.62
N ALA A 66 9.36 -5.05 4.31
CA ALA A 66 9.82 -6.05 3.34
C ALA A 66 9.55 -7.50 3.76
N PRO A 67 9.86 -7.93 5.00
CA PRO A 67 9.46 -9.26 5.49
C PRO A 67 7.94 -9.47 5.57
N CYS A 68 7.18 -8.43 5.89
CA CYS A 68 5.71 -8.46 5.88
C CYS A 68 5.19 -8.78 4.48
N VAL A 69 5.65 -8.05 3.45
CA VAL A 69 5.29 -8.29 2.05
C VAL A 69 5.73 -9.69 1.59
N ALA A 70 6.94 -10.12 1.96
CA ALA A 70 7.42 -11.46 1.63
C ALA A 70 6.52 -12.55 2.26
N TYR A 71 6.15 -12.40 3.53
CA TYR A 71 5.30 -13.35 4.24
C TYR A 71 3.96 -13.56 3.53
N ILE A 72 3.25 -12.49 3.19
CA ILE A 72 1.98 -12.59 2.48
C ILE A 72 2.17 -13.13 1.06
N SER A 73 3.23 -12.72 0.36
CA SER A 73 3.51 -13.21 -0.99
C SER A 73 3.72 -14.71 -1.02
N TYR A 74 4.50 -15.26 -0.10
CA TYR A 74 4.68 -16.72 0.01
C TYR A 74 3.38 -17.44 0.34
N LYS A 75 2.59 -16.91 1.26
CA LYS A 75 1.32 -17.51 1.66
C LYS A 75 0.32 -17.54 0.50
N LEU A 76 0.16 -16.42 -0.20
CA LEU A 76 -0.76 -16.33 -1.33
C LEU A 76 -0.27 -17.11 -2.55
N ASN A 77 1.04 -17.20 -2.79
CA ASN A 77 1.59 -18.01 -3.86
C ASN A 77 1.23 -19.51 -3.72
N GLN A 78 1.05 -20.01 -2.49
CA GLN A 78 0.59 -21.38 -2.26
C GLN A 78 -0.90 -21.57 -2.58
N LEU A 79 -1.69 -20.51 -2.47
CA LEU A 79 -3.12 -20.52 -2.80
C LEU A 79 -3.34 -20.29 -4.31
N ASN A 80 -2.59 -19.37 -4.89
CA ASN A 80 -2.63 -19.03 -6.31
C ASN A 80 -1.28 -18.47 -6.76
N ALA A 81 -0.52 -19.26 -7.51
CA ALA A 81 0.80 -18.87 -8.02
C ALA A 81 0.76 -17.70 -9.02
N ASN A 82 -0.42 -17.38 -9.56
CA ASN A 82 -0.63 -16.26 -10.49
C ASN A 82 -1.29 -15.04 -9.82
N ALA A 83 -1.36 -15.02 -8.48
CA ALA A 83 -1.96 -13.89 -7.78
C ALA A 83 -1.15 -12.61 -7.99
N ASN A 84 -1.84 -11.52 -8.35
CA ASN A 84 -1.31 -10.16 -8.28
C ASN A 84 -1.65 -9.56 -6.92
N LEU A 85 -0.70 -8.85 -6.33
CA LEU A 85 -0.85 -8.27 -4.99
C LEU A 85 -0.70 -6.76 -5.02
N ILE A 86 -1.59 -6.08 -4.29
CA ILE A 86 -1.39 -4.69 -3.89
C ILE A 86 -1.10 -4.69 -2.39
N CYS A 87 0.04 -4.15 -2.00
CA CYS A 87 0.39 -3.93 -0.60
C CYS A 87 0.28 -2.44 -0.28
N ALA A 88 -0.56 -2.09 0.68
CA ALA A 88 -0.81 -0.71 1.06
C ALA A 88 -0.72 -0.53 2.57
N PRO A 89 -0.19 0.61 3.07
CA PRO A 89 -0.31 0.97 4.47
C PRO A 89 -1.77 1.19 4.87
N ALA A 90 -2.14 0.77 6.09
CA ALA A 90 -3.51 0.91 6.61
C ALA A 90 -3.80 2.29 7.21
N ASP A 91 -2.90 3.26 7.04
CA ASP A 91 -2.96 4.56 7.72
C ASP A 91 -2.75 5.76 6.78
N HIS A 92 -2.83 5.52 5.47
CA HIS A 92 -2.77 6.57 4.47
C HIS A 92 -4.15 7.18 4.21
N ILE A 93 -4.19 8.50 4.18
CA ILE A 93 -5.37 9.27 3.79
C ILE A 93 -5.28 9.51 2.28
N ILE A 94 -6.29 9.06 1.55
CA ILE A 94 -6.44 9.26 0.12
C ILE A 94 -7.70 10.09 -0.12
N THR A 95 -7.55 11.28 -0.67
CA THR A 95 -8.66 12.22 -0.90
C THR A 95 -9.31 12.02 -2.27
N ASP A 96 -8.54 11.65 -3.28
CA ASP A 96 -9.05 11.25 -4.59
C ASP A 96 -9.13 9.73 -4.70
N GLU A 97 -10.18 9.15 -4.15
CA GLU A 97 -10.37 7.70 -4.16
C GLU A 97 -10.65 7.14 -5.56
N ALA A 98 -11.31 7.88 -6.42
CA ALA A 98 -11.60 7.44 -7.79
C ALA A 98 -10.31 7.38 -8.64
N GLY A 99 -9.45 8.39 -8.52
CA GLY A 99 -8.12 8.39 -9.15
C GLY A 99 -7.25 7.27 -8.61
N PHE A 100 -7.27 7.04 -7.29
CA PHE A 100 -6.52 5.95 -6.65
C PHE A 100 -6.99 4.57 -7.17
N GLU A 101 -8.30 4.33 -7.22
CA GLU A 101 -8.87 3.08 -7.74
C GLU A 101 -8.43 2.83 -9.19
N LYS A 102 -8.53 3.87 -10.04
CA LYS A 102 -8.10 3.79 -11.44
C LYS A 102 -6.63 3.38 -11.54
N VAL A 103 -5.74 4.07 -10.84
CA VAL A 103 -4.30 3.78 -10.88
C VAL A 103 -3.99 2.37 -10.33
N CYS A 104 -4.68 1.91 -9.29
CA CYS A 104 -4.54 0.55 -8.78
C CYS A 104 -4.96 -0.49 -9.83
N LYS A 105 -6.07 -0.28 -10.52
CA LYS A 105 -6.54 -1.17 -11.58
C LYS A 105 -5.58 -1.20 -12.77
N ASP A 106 -5.08 -0.05 -13.20
CA ASP A 106 -4.09 0.06 -14.28
C ASP A 106 -2.79 -0.69 -13.89
N ALA A 107 -2.34 -0.54 -12.65
CA ALA A 107 -1.16 -1.25 -12.12
C ALA A 107 -1.36 -2.77 -12.08
N LEU A 108 -2.53 -3.25 -11.62
CA LEU A 108 -2.87 -4.67 -11.62
C LEU A 108 -2.94 -5.22 -13.06
N HIS A 109 -3.53 -4.47 -13.98
CA HIS A 109 -3.58 -4.86 -15.38
C HIS A 109 -2.17 -4.99 -15.98
N PHE A 110 -1.30 -4.03 -15.73
CA PHE A 110 0.09 -4.08 -16.21
C PHE A 110 0.83 -5.31 -15.66
N THR A 111 0.76 -5.55 -14.35
CA THR A 111 1.47 -6.67 -13.70
C THR A 111 0.88 -8.05 -14.02
N ALA A 112 -0.37 -8.12 -14.46
CA ALA A 112 -0.96 -9.36 -14.97
C ALA A 112 -0.30 -9.85 -16.26
N HIS A 113 0.27 -8.95 -17.06
CA HIS A 113 0.88 -9.28 -18.35
C HIS A 113 2.42 -9.18 -18.31
N ILE A 114 2.97 -8.39 -17.39
CA ILE A 114 4.41 -8.12 -17.30
C ILE A 114 4.88 -8.40 -15.88
N LYS A 115 5.85 -9.30 -15.72
CA LYS A 115 6.48 -9.57 -14.42
C LYS A 115 7.27 -8.35 -13.96
N ALA A 116 6.67 -7.53 -13.12
CA ALA A 116 7.26 -6.31 -12.60
C ALA A 116 6.83 -6.03 -11.16
N LEU A 117 7.65 -5.28 -10.44
CA LEU A 117 7.27 -4.63 -9.19
C LEU A 117 6.93 -3.18 -9.52
N LEU A 118 5.74 -2.76 -9.14
CA LEU A 118 5.27 -1.38 -9.29
C LEU A 118 5.18 -0.69 -7.94
N THR A 119 5.40 0.62 -7.96
CA THR A 119 5.10 1.49 -6.82
C THR A 119 4.29 2.68 -7.32
N LEU A 120 3.31 3.12 -6.53
CA LEU A 120 2.56 4.32 -6.84
C LEU A 120 3.37 5.54 -6.39
N GLY A 121 3.80 6.35 -7.35
CA GLY A 121 4.47 7.62 -7.08
C GLY A 121 3.46 8.71 -6.71
N ILE A 122 3.78 9.47 -5.67
CA ILE A 122 3.02 10.66 -5.27
C ILE A 122 3.90 11.87 -5.54
N LYS A 123 3.37 12.83 -6.31
CA LYS A 123 4.10 14.07 -6.59
C LYS A 123 4.31 14.85 -5.28
N PRO A 124 5.57 15.10 -4.87
CA PRO A 124 5.83 15.81 -3.63
C PRO A 124 5.42 17.29 -3.76
N THR A 125 4.82 17.84 -2.70
CA THR A 125 4.44 19.26 -2.61
C THR A 125 5.44 20.10 -1.82
N HIS A 126 6.27 19.45 -1.01
CA HIS A 126 7.31 20.07 -0.20
C HIS A 126 8.42 19.06 0.10
N PRO A 127 9.65 19.50 0.39
CA PRO A 127 10.73 18.60 0.75
C PRO A 127 10.48 17.97 2.11
N ASN A 128 10.45 16.64 2.16
CA ASN A 128 10.23 15.87 3.37
C ASN A 128 11.32 14.81 3.50
N THR A 129 11.97 14.73 4.65
CA THR A 129 13.05 13.79 4.93
C THR A 129 12.57 12.44 5.47
N GLY A 130 11.26 12.28 5.66
CA GLY A 130 10.63 11.05 6.18
C GLY A 130 10.21 10.04 5.11
N TYR A 131 10.31 10.40 3.82
CA TYR A 131 9.87 9.57 2.69
C TYR A 131 11.01 9.15 1.78
N GLY A 132 10.77 8.11 0.98
CA GLY A 132 11.61 7.76 -0.14
C GLY A 132 11.26 8.58 -1.38
N TYR A 133 12.27 8.93 -2.15
CA TYR A 133 12.15 9.63 -3.42
C TYR A 133 12.46 8.70 -4.59
N ILE A 134 11.65 8.79 -5.64
CA ILE A 134 11.75 7.94 -6.81
C ILE A 134 12.12 8.83 -8.00
N GLN A 135 13.29 8.59 -8.58
CA GLN A 135 13.65 9.12 -9.87
C GLN A 135 13.23 8.11 -10.94
N TYR A 136 12.56 8.58 -11.98
CA TYR A 136 12.06 7.74 -13.07
C TYR A 136 12.45 8.28 -14.45
N ASP A 137 12.32 7.46 -15.47
CA ASP A 137 12.51 7.87 -16.85
C ASP A 137 11.38 8.79 -17.31
N GLU A 138 11.71 9.82 -18.12
CA GLU A 138 10.71 10.71 -18.70
C GLU A 138 9.81 10.00 -19.72
N HIS A 139 10.32 8.93 -20.34
CA HIS A 139 9.56 8.15 -21.31
C HIS A 139 8.76 7.04 -20.60
N ALA A 140 7.45 7.10 -20.75
CA ALA A 140 6.57 6.05 -20.25
C ALA A 140 6.80 4.73 -21.00
N VAL A 141 6.78 3.62 -20.29
CA VAL A 141 6.80 2.25 -20.88
C VAL A 141 5.39 1.76 -21.21
N SER A 142 4.39 2.34 -20.61
CA SER A 142 2.95 2.18 -20.86
C SER A 142 2.23 3.39 -20.27
N ASP A 143 0.91 3.49 -20.45
CA ASP A 143 0.11 4.60 -19.92
C ASP A 143 0.39 4.81 -18.42
N ASN A 144 0.98 5.96 -18.09
CA ASN A 144 1.37 6.36 -16.72
C ASN A 144 2.32 5.39 -15.98
N VAL A 145 2.97 4.46 -16.68
CA VAL A 145 3.96 3.56 -16.12
C VAL A 145 5.35 3.96 -16.60
N TYR A 146 6.25 4.23 -15.66
CA TYR A 146 7.60 4.72 -15.91
C TYR A 146 8.62 3.77 -15.28
N LYS A 147 9.79 3.67 -15.93
CA LYS A 147 10.88 2.89 -15.37
C LYS A 147 11.56 3.67 -14.26
N VAL A 148 11.69 3.07 -13.08
CA VAL A 148 12.45 3.64 -11.97
C VAL A 148 13.96 3.60 -12.30
N LYS A 149 14.63 4.75 -12.17
CA LYS A 149 16.10 4.87 -12.28
C LYS A 149 16.76 4.66 -10.93
N THR A 150 16.25 5.35 -9.91
CA THR A 150 16.85 5.37 -8.59
C THR A 150 15.77 5.53 -7.52
N PHE A 151 15.97 4.87 -6.42
CA PHE A 151 15.18 5.05 -5.20
C PHE A 151 16.11 5.53 -4.08
N THR A 152 15.79 6.68 -3.48
CA THR A 152 16.58 7.26 -2.38
C THR A 152 15.71 7.36 -1.15
N GLU A 153 16.00 6.54 -0.14
CA GLU A 153 15.25 6.48 1.11
C GLU A 153 15.71 7.59 2.05
N LYS A 154 14.76 8.36 2.54
CA LYS A 154 14.94 9.37 3.60
C LYS A 154 16.17 10.27 3.40
N PRO A 155 16.25 11.04 2.29
CA PRO A 155 17.37 11.91 2.03
C PRO A 155 17.45 13.04 3.06
N ASP A 156 18.61 13.69 3.16
CA ASP A 156 18.69 14.94 3.91
C ASP A 156 17.88 16.07 3.24
N ILE A 157 17.68 17.17 3.95
CA ILE A 157 16.81 18.27 3.49
C ILE A 157 17.36 18.96 2.22
N HIS A 158 18.67 19.01 2.03
CA HIS A 158 19.28 19.65 0.86
C HIS A 158 19.02 18.78 -0.39
N LEU A 159 19.23 17.48 -0.25
CA LEU A 159 18.99 16.52 -1.32
C LEU A 159 17.49 16.42 -1.66
N ALA A 160 16.61 16.42 -0.63
CA ALA A 160 15.16 16.45 -0.84
C ALA A 160 14.71 17.69 -1.63
N LYS A 161 15.26 18.87 -1.33
CA LYS A 161 14.99 20.10 -2.10
C LYS A 161 15.45 19.99 -3.56
N THR A 162 16.62 19.38 -3.80
CA THR A 162 17.14 19.16 -5.15
C THR A 162 16.23 18.24 -5.96
N PHE A 163 15.73 17.16 -5.35
CA PHE A 163 14.83 16.24 -6.03
C PHE A 163 13.48 16.86 -6.42
N ILE A 164 12.98 17.81 -5.63
CA ILE A 164 11.72 18.48 -5.98
C ILE A 164 11.91 19.53 -7.08
N ALA A 165 13.11 20.10 -7.17
CA ALA A 165 13.44 21.12 -8.16
C ALA A 165 13.83 20.54 -9.55
N SER A 166 14.10 19.24 -9.63
CA SER A 166 14.48 18.53 -10.86
C SER A 166 13.26 17.90 -11.53
#